data_d5886e0e224f99c0089b28e7a04fc34c
#
_entry.id   d5886e0e224f99c0089b28e7a04fc34c
#
_cell.length_a   1.000
_cell.length_b   1.000
_cell.length_c   1.000
_cell.angle_alpha   90.00
_cell.angle_beta   90.00
_cell.angle_gamma   90.00
#
_symmetry.space_group_name_H-M   'P 1'
#
loop_
_entity.id
_entity.type
_entity.pdbx_description
1 polymer ?
#
loop_
_entity_poly.entity_id
_entity_poly.type
_entity_poly.pdbx_seq_one_letter_code
_entity_poly.pdbx_strand_id
1 'polypeptide(L)'
;MKKKYVRWTLWTIASPFILFIILCILIYLPPIQNFLVDKAAVYASEATGMNISVGRISLSFPLNLVVTNVDAASPHNDTLLSVRRLQVNVQLLPLLKKQVEVDGISLQGATVNSNDLIHGMKLNGTLGELFISSHGVALDPETAIVNKVLLKDTDLSLCLNDTAAADTAASDTAYWKIILQDIDLQNVSFALDMPLDSLSLAASLDNAILRDGLIDLHKSAYSLQTFRIENGRVRYDNGKPLAADSLSSGLDPSHIALTDIGVKLDSLYYGGRNMKAIISQFVLKERSGVEIVSATGGWFPMTRCCVCLH
;
A
#
# COMPACT_ATOMS: atom_id res chain seq x y z
N MET A 1 5.30 38.50 53.39
CA MET A 1 6.39 37.70 52.75
C MET A 1 5.90 36.54 51.90
N LYS A 2 4.80 35.86 52.17
CA LYS A 2 4.31 34.66 51.47
C LYS A 2 3.96 34.88 49.96
N LYS A 3 3.51 36.08 49.55
CA LYS A 3 3.13 36.35 48.13
C LYS A 3 4.31 36.41 47.14
N LYS A 4 5.52 36.73 47.60
CA LYS A 4 6.72 36.81 46.74
C LYS A 4 7.20 35.38 46.40
N TYR A 5 7.19 34.46 47.33
CA TYR A 5 7.64 33.07 47.12
C TYR A 5 6.67 32.31 46.20
N VAL A 6 5.36 32.54 46.34
CA VAL A 6 4.35 31.95 45.44
C VAL A 6 4.52 32.41 43.99
N ARG A 7 4.85 33.68 43.77
CA ARG A 7 5.13 34.17 42.40
C ARG A 7 6.42 33.57 41.82
N TRP A 8 7.44 33.36 42.62
CA TRP A 8 8.68 32.75 42.17
C TRP A 8 8.50 31.29 41.85
N THR A 9 7.80 30.52 42.64
CA THR A 9 7.45 29.11 42.35
C THR A 9 6.54 28.98 41.14
N LEU A 10 5.61 29.88 40.92
CA LEU A 10 4.78 29.89 39.72
C LEU A 10 5.61 30.16 38.46
N TRP A 11 6.58 31.09 38.51
CA TRP A 11 7.47 31.41 37.42
C TRP A 11 8.44 30.25 37.09
N THR A 12 8.96 29.55 38.07
CA THR A 12 9.84 28.38 37.86
C THR A 12 9.09 27.22 37.26
N ILE A 13 7.82 27.01 37.57
CA ILE A 13 6.98 25.97 36.96
C ILE A 13 6.51 26.42 35.56
N ALA A 14 6.17 27.68 35.36
CA ALA A 14 5.71 28.21 34.09
C ALA A 14 6.83 28.29 33.02
N SER A 15 8.09 28.56 33.47
CA SER A 15 9.24 28.72 32.56
C SER A 15 9.46 27.58 31.58
N PRO A 16 9.48 26.32 31.96
CA PRO A 16 9.63 25.19 31.01
C PRO A 16 8.44 25.07 30.04
N PHE A 17 7.23 25.42 30.50
CA PHE A 17 6.05 25.47 29.62
C PHE A 17 6.13 26.58 28.58
N ILE A 18 6.55 27.74 29.00
CA ILE A 18 6.73 28.91 28.11
C ILE A 18 7.86 28.62 27.11
N LEU A 19 8.99 28.03 27.56
CA LEU A 19 10.07 27.62 26.69
C LEU A 19 9.62 26.55 25.68
N PHE A 20 8.82 25.59 26.12
CA PHE A 20 8.25 24.58 25.24
C PHE A 20 7.33 25.17 24.18
N ILE A 21 6.44 26.11 24.57
CA ILE A 21 5.55 26.84 23.65
C ILE A 21 6.37 27.64 22.64
N ILE A 22 7.41 28.36 23.10
CA ILE A 22 8.31 29.09 22.20
C ILE A 22 9.00 28.15 21.22
N LEU A 23 9.50 27.00 21.68
CA LEU A 23 10.14 26.01 20.83
C LEU A 23 9.16 25.44 19.79
N CYS A 24 7.92 25.15 20.20
CA CYS A 24 6.87 24.75 19.27
C CYS A 24 6.59 25.84 18.22
N ILE A 25 6.50 27.10 18.61
CA ILE A 25 6.29 28.21 17.68
C ILE A 25 7.48 28.37 16.72
N LEU A 26 8.71 28.22 17.22
CA LEU A 26 9.92 28.30 16.40
C LEU A 26 9.95 27.26 15.27
N ILE A 27 9.51 26.05 15.53
CA ILE A 27 9.47 24.96 14.51
C ILE A 27 8.53 25.31 13.35
N TYR A 28 7.49 26.15 13.60
CA TYR A 28 6.57 26.58 12.56
C TYR A 28 7.05 27.79 11.75
N LEU A 29 8.19 28.37 12.10
CA LEU A 29 8.76 29.49 11.35
C LEU A 29 9.40 29.02 10.05
N PRO A 30 9.11 29.65 8.89
CA PRO A 30 9.65 29.28 7.59
C PRO A 30 11.18 29.14 7.53
N PRO A 31 12.00 30.00 8.17
CA PRO A 31 13.45 29.85 8.13
C PRO A 31 13.95 28.57 8.77
N ILE A 32 13.29 28.12 9.85
CA ILE A 32 13.66 26.89 10.54
C ILE A 32 13.21 25.68 9.73
N GLN A 33 12.04 25.76 9.12
CA GLN A 33 11.58 24.71 8.22
C GLN A 33 12.53 24.53 7.02
N ASN A 34 12.99 25.61 6.40
CA ASN A 34 13.96 25.53 5.31
C ASN A 34 15.30 24.91 5.75
N PHE A 35 15.81 25.28 6.92
CA PHE A 35 17.01 24.65 7.48
C PHE A 35 16.82 23.13 7.70
N LEU A 36 15.65 22.71 8.17
CA LEU A 36 15.32 21.30 8.35
C LEU A 36 15.25 20.55 7.01
N VAL A 37 14.74 21.19 5.94
CA VAL A 37 14.72 20.65 4.57
C VAL A 37 16.13 20.27 4.13
N ASP A 38 17.06 21.23 4.19
CA ASP A 38 18.43 21.03 3.72
C ASP A 38 19.13 19.91 4.51
N LYS A 39 18.94 19.90 5.83
CA LYS A 39 19.54 18.84 6.68
C LYS A 39 18.91 17.46 6.42
N ALA A 40 17.59 17.39 6.24
CA ALA A 40 16.92 16.13 5.95
C ALA A 40 17.33 15.58 4.58
N ALA A 41 17.45 16.42 3.56
CA ALA A 41 17.88 16.03 2.23
C ALA A 41 19.32 15.51 2.25
N VAL A 42 20.23 16.20 2.92
CA VAL A 42 21.64 15.75 3.06
C VAL A 42 21.71 14.41 3.80
N TYR A 43 21.04 14.29 4.95
CA TYR A 43 21.02 13.05 5.71
C TYR A 43 20.45 11.87 4.92
N ALA A 44 19.34 12.09 4.21
CA ALA A 44 18.72 11.08 3.38
C ALA A 44 19.65 10.70 2.20
N SER A 45 20.34 11.66 1.58
CA SER A 45 21.29 11.41 0.50
C SER A 45 22.47 10.58 0.99
N GLU A 46 23.04 10.90 2.15
CA GLU A 46 24.13 10.14 2.76
C GLU A 46 23.72 8.71 3.15
N ALA A 47 22.51 8.56 3.71
CA ALA A 47 21.99 7.27 4.17
C ALA A 47 21.65 6.32 3.01
N THR A 48 21.24 6.85 1.86
CA THR A 48 20.77 6.06 0.71
C THR A 48 21.81 5.95 -0.41
N GLY A 49 22.84 6.80 -0.41
CA GLY A 49 23.78 6.94 -1.53
C GLY A 49 23.17 7.56 -2.79
N MET A 50 21.97 8.16 -2.70
CA MET A 50 21.26 8.81 -3.79
C MET A 50 21.35 10.33 -3.67
N ASN A 51 21.14 11.03 -4.79
CA ASN A 51 20.95 12.47 -4.80
C ASN A 51 19.51 12.79 -4.49
N ILE A 52 19.21 13.14 -3.23
CA ILE A 52 17.84 13.47 -2.81
C ILE A 52 17.69 14.99 -2.74
N SER A 53 16.69 15.50 -3.42
CA SER A 53 16.26 16.89 -3.35
C SER A 53 14.84 17.00 -2.81
N VAL A 54 14.60 18.02 -2.00
CA VAL A 54 13.30 18.30 -1.40
C VAL A 54 12.96 19.76 -1.67
N GLY A 55 11.84 20.01 -2.35
CA GLY A 55 11.46 21.37 -2.70
C GLY A 55 11.00 22.20 -1.50
N ARG A 56 10.10 21.67 -0.68
CA ARG A 56 9.60 22.35 0.51
C ARG A 56 9.12 21.34 1.55
N ILE A 57 9.42 21.64 2.81
CA ILE A 57 8.77 21.02 3.96
C ILE A 57 7.89 22.06 4.64
N SER A 58 6.69 21.68 5.01
CA SER A 58 5.74 22.49 5.73
C SER A 58 5.20 21.71 6.90
N LEU A 59 5.35 22.24 8.08
CA LEU A 59 4.79 21.66 9.30
C LEU A 59 3.65 22.55 9.78
N SER A 60 2.47 21.96 9.97
CA SER A 60 1.29 22.66 10.51
C SER A 60 0.76 21.98 11.76
N PHE A 61 0.08 22.80 12.61
CA PHE A 61 -0.50 22.29 13.86
C PHE A 61 -1.63 21.27 13.58
N PRO A 62 -1.77 20.16 14.33
CA PRO A 62 -0.96 19.77 15.49
C PRO A 62 0.41 19.17 15.13
N LEU A 63 0.58 18.33 14.12
CA LEU A 63 1.82 17.78 13.57
C LEU A 63 1.56 17.19 12.19
N ASN A 64 1.07 18.02 11.27
CA ASN A 64 0.91 17.62 9.87
C ASN A 64 2.17 18.03 9.11
N LEU A 65 2.95 17.04 8.74
CA LEU A 65 4.13 17.20 7.90
C LEU A 65 3.72 17.09 6.44
N VAL A 66 3.98 18.12 5.67
CA VAL A 66 3.78 18.11 4.22
C VAL A 66 5.12 18.36 3.54
N VAL A 67 5.52 17.43 2.68
CA VAL A 67 6.72 17.50 1.86
C VAL A 67 6.29 17.58 0.40
N THR A 68 6.83 18.54 -0.33
CA THR A 68 6.49 18.73 -1.74
C THR A 68 7.74 18.68 -2.62
N ASN A 69 7.57 18.13 -3.83
CA ASN A 69 8.61 18.00 -4.83
C ASN A 69 9.86 17.30 -4.26
N VAL A 70 9.68 16.03 -3.93
CA VAL A 70 10.77 15.16 -3.51
C VAL A 70 11.25 14.40 -4.73
N ASP A 71 12.51 14.58 -5.09
CA ASP A 71 13.14 13.85 -6.16
C ASP A 71 14.34 13.09 -5.61
N ALA A 72 14.45 11.83 -5.97
CA ALA A 72 15.61 11.00 -5.71
C ALA A 72 16.21 10.55 -7.04
N ALA A 73 17.47 10.83 -7.24
CA ALA A 73 18.21 10.46 -8.43
C ALA A 73 19.39 9.54 -8.08
N SER A 74 19.78 8.70 -9.04
CA SER A 74 20.99 7.91 -8.95
C SER A 74 22.23 8.82 -8.90
N PRO A 75 23.42 8.31 -8.53
CA PRO A 75 24.66 9.06 -8.65
C PRO A 75 24.97 9.53 -10.09
N HIS A 76 24.34 8.92 -11.10
CA HIS A 76 24.45 9.30 -12.51
C HIS A 76 23.36 10.29 -12.97
N ASN A 77 22.58 10.85 -12.02
CA ASN A 77 21.48 11.79 -12.25
C ASN A 77 20.23 11.21 -12.97
N ASP A 78 20.06 9.89 -13.00
CA ASP A 78 18.80 9.30 -13.46
C ASP A 78 17.75 9.43 -12.35
N THR A 79 16.60 10.00 -12.66
CA THR A 79 15.50 10.14 -11.71
C THR A 79 14.90 8.77 -11.39
N LEU A 80 15.03 8.36 -10.16
CA LEU A 80 14.56 7.07 -9.66
C LEU A 80 13.18 7.17 -9.00
N LEU A 81 12.94 8.27 -8.32
CA LEU A 81 11.67 8.57 -7.66
C LEU A 81 11.40 10.06 -7.74
N SER A 82 10.19 10.41 -8.12
CA SER A 82 9.69 11.78 -8.03
C SER A 82 8.33 11.77 -7.33
N VAL A 83 8.15 12.60 -6.32
CA VAL A 83 6.90 12.72 -5.55
C VAL A 83 6.48 14.16 -5.50
N ARG A 84 5.29 14.46 -6.01
CA ARG A 84 4.75 15.83 -5.98
C ARG A 84 4.41 16.28 -4.58
N ARG A 85 3.73 15.43 -3.80
CA ARG A 85 3.30 15.73 -2.44
C ARG A 85 3.23 14.49 -1.58
N LEU A 86 3.88 14.52 -0.43
CA LEU A 86 3.75 13.57 0.66
C LEU A 86 3.24 14.31 1.89
N GLN A 87 2.20 13.80 2.51
CA GLN A 87 1.68 14.32 3.77
C GLN A 87 1.63 13.21 4.80
N VAL A 88 2.10 13.49 6.00
CA VAL A 88 2.07 12.57 7.14
C VAL A 88 1.44 13.30 8.32
N ASN A 89 0.39 12.72 8.86
CA ASN A 89 -0.32 13.24 10.03
C ASN A 89 0.11 12.43 11.25
N VAL A 90 0.74 13.09 12.21
CA VAL A 90 1.27 12.46 13.44
C VAL A 90 0.47 12.92 14.64
N GLN A 91 0.16 12.01 15.56
CA GLN A 91 -0.52 12.33 16.80
C GLN A 91 0.43 13.00 17.79
N LEU A 92 0.00 14.15 18.34
CA LEU A 92 0.80 14.91 19.29
C LEU A 92 0.86 14.24 20.67
N LEU A 93 -0.25 13.70 21.17
CA LEU A 93 -0.34 13.15 22.54
C LEU A 93 0.53 11.89 22.75
N PRO A 94 0.56 10.91 21.83
CA PRO A 94 1.48 9.78 21.92
C PRO A 94 2.96 10.21 21.87
N LEU A 95 3.26 11.25 21.06
CA LEU A 95 4.63 11.76 20.95
C LEU A 95 5.19 12.27 22.27
N LEU A 96 4.34 12.88 23.12
CA LEU A 96 4.71 13.29 24.49
C LEU A 96 5.08 12.09 25.37
N LYS A 97 4.61 10.90 25.04
CA LYS A 97 4.95 9.62 25.70
C LYS A 97 6.09 8.89 25.00
N LYS A 98 6.81 9.53 24.07
CA LYS A 98 7.86 8.93 23.22
C LYS A 98 7.36 7.81 22.30
N GLN A 99 6.08 7.82 21.94
CA GLN A 99 5.45 6.93 20.99
C GLN A 99 5.12 7.72 19.73
N VAL A 100 5.50 7.21 18.57
CA VAL A 100 5.16 7.83 17.28
C VAL A 100 3.94 7.10 16.72
N GLU A 101 2.80 7.76 16.73
CA GLU A 101 1.58 7.26 16.11
C GLU A 101 1.23 8.11 14.90
N VAL A 102 1.03 7.46 13.76
CA VAL A 102 0.69 8.09 12.49
C VAL A 102 -0.79 7.83 12.19
N ASP A 103 -1.57 8.91 12.12
CA ASP A 103 -3.01 8.84 11.80
C ASP A 103 -3.27 8.61 10.32
N GLY A 104 -2.37 9.10 9.49
CA GLY A 104 -2.55 8.97 8.06
C GLY A 104 -1.34 9.40 7.24
N ILE A 105 -1.24 8.79 6.09
CA ILE A 105 -0.26 9.10 5.05
C ILE A 105 -1.04 9.39 3.78
N SER A 106 -0.74 10.51 3.12
CA SER A 106 -1.24 10.82 1.79
C SER A 106 -0.07 11.09 0.85
N LEU A 107 -0.07 10.43 -0.29
CA LEU A 107 0.93 10.59 -1.33
C LEU A 107 0.23 10.89 -2.64
N GLN A 108 0.66 11.94 -3.32
CA GLN A 108 0.05 12.42 -4.56
C GLN A 108 1.10 12.62 -5.64
N GLY A 109 0.85 12.05 -6.80
CA GLY A 109 1.67 12.21 -7.99
C GLY A 109 3.09 11.69 -7.77
N ALA A 110 3.23 10.37 -7.57
CA ALA A 110 4.54 9.73 -7.53
C ALA A 110 4.84 9.04 -8.86
N THR A 111 6.10 9.09 -9.25
CA THR A 111 6.67 8.32 -10.37
C THR A 111 7.88 7.58 -9.86
N VAL A 112 7.96 6.30 -10.11
CA VAL A 112 9.09 5.44 -9.76
C VAL A 112 9.70 4.82 -11.00
N ASN A 113 11.02 4.80 -11.05
CA ASN A 113 11.80 4.14 -12.07
C ASN A 113 13.08 3.59 -11.43
N SER A 114 13.03 2.35 -10.97
CA SER A 114 14.10 1.82 -10.12
C SER A 114 15.37 1.41 -10.86
N ASN A 115 15.38 1.39 -12.20
CA ASN A 115 16.54 1.12 -13.05
C ASN A 115 17.74 0.48 -12.33
N ASP A 116 17.62 -0.79 -11.95
CA ASP A 116 18.69 -1.59 -11.33
C ASP A 116 19.18 -1.16 -9.92
N LEU A 117 18.39 -0.36 -9.18
CA LEU A 117 18.68 -0.07 -7.75
C LEU A 117 18.69 -1.33 -6.89
N ILE A 118 17.85 -2.30 -7.23
CA ILE A 118 17.79 -3.61 -6.59
C ILE A 118 18.18 -4.62 -7.65
N HIS A 119 19.24 -5.38 -7.41
CA HIS A 119 19.73 -6.41 -8.31
C HIS A 119 18.58 -7.34 -8.73
N GLY A 120 18.40 -7.51 -10.03
CA GLY A 120 17.39 -8.40 -10.58
C GLY A 120 15.96 -7.89 -10.55
N MET A 121 15.68 -6.69 -10.05
CA MET A 121 14.33 -6.14 -9.96
C MET A 121 14.25 -4.74 -10.57
N LYS A 122 13.32 -4.54 -11.51
CA LYS A 122 12.98 -3.22 -12.06
C LYS A 122 11.53 -2.89 -11.73
N LEU A 123 11.33 -1.81 -10.99
CA LEU A 123 10.01 -1.27 -10.70
C LEU A 123 9.83 0.06 -11.43
N ASN A 124 8.83 0.14 -12.28
CA ASN A 124 8.45 1.34 -12.99
C ASN A 124 6.99 1.63 -12.76
N GLY A 125 6.62 2.90 -12.77
CA GLY A 125 5.22 3.25 -12.75
C GLY A 125 4.91 4.61 -12.20
N THR A 126 3.61 4.87 -12.16
CA THR A 126 3.03 6.11 -11.66
C THR A 126 1.95 5.81 -10.65
N LEU A 127 1.85 6.65 -9.64
CA LEU A 127 0.84 6.60 -8.61
C LEU A 127 0.18 7.97 -8.54
N GLY A 128 -1.11 8.04 -8.87
CA GLY A 128 -1.88 9.29 -8.82
C GLY A 128 -2.13 9.73 -7.39
N GLU A 129 -2.80 8.89 -6.62
CA GLU A 129 -3.10 9.16 -5.21
C GLU A 129 -3.08 7.87 -4.38
N LEU A 130 -2.38 7.92 -3.25
CA LEU A 130 -2.46 6.94 -2.16
C LEU A 130 -2.84 7.67 -0.89
N PHE A 131 -3.90 7.23 -0.24
CA PHE A 131 -4.27 7.66 1.10
C PHE A 131 -4.42 6.45 2.01
N ILE A 132 -3.71 6.48 3.14
CA ILE A 132 -3.80 5.46 4.19
C ILE A 132 -4.15 6.18 5.48
N SER A 133 -5.20 5.75 6.15
CA SER A 133 -5.49 6.16 7.52
C SER A 133 -5.48 4.94 8.44
N SER A 134 -4.87 5.10 9.60
CA SER A 134 -4.72 4.03 10.57
C SER A 134 -5.01 4.54 11.99
N HIS A 135 -5.52 3.68 12.86
CA HIS A 135 -5.74 3.99 14.27
C HIS A 135 -4.66 3.38 15.18
N GLY A 136 -3.48 3.16 14.62
CA GLY A 136 -2.34 2.70 15.37
C GLY A 136 -1.78 1.37 14.88
N VAL A 137 -0.48 1.26 15.03
CA VAL A 137 0.29 0.04 14.84
C VAL A 137 0.89 -0.30 16.19
N ALA A 138 0.41 -1.36 16.82
CA ALA A 138 0.97 -1.87 18.05
C ALA A 138 2.02 -2.94 17.71
N LEU A 139 3.29 -2.65 18.03
CA LEU A 139 4.39 -3.59 17.83
C LEU A 139 4.30 -4.79 18.77
N ASP A 140 3.68 -4.60 19.93
CA ASP A 140 3.33 -5.63 20.89
C ASP A 140 1.87 -5.36 21.32
N PRO A 141 0.89 -6.18 20.90
CA PRO A 141 0.91 -7.53 20.28
C PRO A 141 0.84 -7.58 18.74
N GLU A 142 1.79 -7.05 17.98
CA GLU A 142 1.90 -7.16 16.51
C GLU A 142 0.55 -6.98 15.78
N THR A 143 -0.16 -5.90 16.10
CA THR A 143 -1.48 -5.62 15.56
C THR A 143 -1.47 -4.29 14.80
N ALA A 144 -1.98 -4.29 13.58
CA ALA A 144 -2.19 -3.10 12.79
C ALA A 144 -3.67 -2.92 12.45
N ILE A 145 -4.21 -1.72 12.70
CA ILE A 145 -5.57 -1.37 12.34
C ILE A 145 -5.51 -0.31 11.24
N VAL A 146 -5.90 -0.70 10.04
CA VAL A 146 -5.99 0.17 8.88
C VAL A 146 -7.45 0.51 8.65
N ASN A 147 -7.80 1.78 8.87
CA ASN A 147 -9.19 2.24 8.74
C ASN A 147 -9.57 2.47 7.29
N LYS A 148 -8.68 3.10 6.52
CA LYS A 148 -8.95 3.39 5.13
C LYS A 148 -7.69 3.31 4.28
N VAL A 149 -7.79 2.67 3.12
CA VAL A 149 -6.83 2.75 2.03
C VAL A 149 -7.58 3.22 0.79
N LEU A 150 -7.12 4.29 0.19
CA LEU A 150 -7.53 4.71 -1.15
C LEU A 150 -6.31 4.67 -2.04
N LEU A 151 -6.39 3.93 -3.14
CA LEU A 151 -5.39 3.92 -4.20
C LEU A 151 -6.08 4.28 -5.51
N LYS A 152 -5.58 5.32 -6.17
CA LYS A 152 -6.23 5.86 -7.36
C LYS A 152 -5.23 6.20 -8.45
N ASP A 153 -5.66 5.97 -9.71
CA ASP A 153 -4.90 6.31 -10.91
C ASP A 153 -3.45 5.81 -10.83
N THR A 154 -3.32 4.50 -10.63
CA THR A 154 -2.02 3.86 -10.37
C THR A 154 -1.72 2.84 -11.46
N ASP A 155 -0.53 2.94 -12.03
CA ASP A 155 0.03 2.00 -13.00
C ASP A 155 1.42 1.59 -12.54
N LEU A 156 1.61 0.30 -12.24
CA LEU A 156 2.87 -0.26 -11.75
C LEU A 156 3.31 -1.44 -12.60
N SER A 157 4.56 -1.46 -12.98
CA SER A 157 5.19 -2.57 -13.70
C SER A 157 6.43 -3.04 -12.92
N LEU A 158 6.43 -4.31 -12.59
CA LEU A 158 7.52 -5.00 -11.91
C LEU A 158 8.13 -6.03 -12.86
N CYS A 159 9.43 -5.90 -13.13
CA CYS A 159 10.17 -6.90 -13.89
C CYS A 159 11.19 -7.57 -12.98
N LEU A 160 11.14 -8.90 -12.88
CA LEU A 160 12.05 -9.72 -12.08
C LEU A 160 12.99 -10.47 -13.01
N ASN A 161 14.25 -10.05 -13.06
CA ASN A 161 15.29 -10.59 -13.95
C ASN A 161 16.18 -11.64 -13.25
N ASP A 162 16.01 -11.83 -11.94
CA ASP A 162 16.82 -12.76 -11.16
C ASP A 162 15.91 -13.77 -10.45
N THR A 163 16.25 -15.06 -10.63
CA THR A 163 15.66 -16.17 -9.88
C THR A 163 16.48 -16.50 -8.64
N ALA A 164 17.36 -15.59 -8.19
CA ALA A 164 18.07 -15.79 -6.95
C ALA A 164 17.06 -16.17 -5.87
N ALA A 165 17.14 -17.42 -5.44
CA ALA A 165 16.35 -17.92 -4.34
C ALA A 165 16.45 -16.86 -3.23
N ALA A 166 15.30 -16.33 -2.81
CA ALA A 166 15.25 -15.46 -1.67
C ALA A 166 16.11 -16.14 -0.60
N ASP A 167 17.17 -15.45 -0.17
CA ASP A 167 17.94 -15.91 0.96
C ASP A 167 16.90 -16.17 2.07
N THR A 168 16.65 -17.42 2.33
CA THR A 168 15.84 -17.87 3.46
C THR A 168 16.69 -17.68 4.72
N ALA A 169 17.20 -16.47 4.93
CA ALA A 169 17.50 -16.02 6.25
C ALA A 169 16.17 -16.14 6.99
N ALA A 170 16.14 -17.03 7.97
CA ALA A 170 15.00 -17.21 8.85
C ALA A 170 14.64 -15.81 9.40
N SER A 171 13.73 -15.14 8.72
CA SER A 171 13.14 -13.93 9.24
C SER A 171 12.37 -14.39 10.46
N ASP A 172 12.57 -13.76 11.59
CA ASP A 172 11.65 -13.86 12.72
C ASP A 172 10.25 -13.69 12.15
N THR A 173 9.47 -14.77 12.18
CA THR A 173 8.16 -14.80 11.53
C THR A 173 7.25 -13.91 12.36
N ALA A 174 7.14 -12.65 11.97
CA ALA A 174 6.23 -11.71 12.62
C ALA A 174 4.79 -12.19 12.37
N TYR A 175 4.08 -12.49 13.44
CA TYR A 175 2.72 -13.03 13.40
C TYR A 175 1.69 -11.89 13.46
N TRP A 176 1.74 -10.99 12.53
CA TRP A 176 0.87 -9.82 12.48
C TRP A 176 -0.61 -10.17 12.34
N LYS A 177 -1.41 -9.47 13.12
CA LYS A 177 -2.86 -9.39 12.94
C LYS A 177 -3.19 -8.03 12.31
N ILE A 178 -3.70 -8.04 11.08
CA ILE A 178 -4.03 -6.83 10.34
C ILE A 178 -5.53 -6.74 10.17
N ILE A 179 -6.13 -5.67 10.65
CA ILE A 179 -7.55 -5.36 10.51
C ILE A 179 -7.67 -4.28 9.44
N LEU A 180 -8.40 -4.58 8.36
CA LEU A 180 -8.62 -3.71 7.22
C LEU A 180 -10.10 -3.33 7.19
N GLN A 181 -10.44 -2.07 7.49
CA GLN A 181 -11.85 -1.67 7.52
C GLN A 181 -12.37 -1.31 6.13
N ASP A 182 -11.63 -0.49 5.41
CA ASP A 182 -12.09 0.10 4.15
C ASP A 182 -10.93 0.20 3.16
N ILE A 183 -11.02 -0.51 2.02
CA ILE A 183 -10.06 -0.41 0.92
C ILE A 183 -10.82 -0.08 -0.34
N ASP A 184 -10.45 1.02 -0.98
CA ASP A 184 -10.96 1.49 -2.26
C ASP A 184 -9.80 1.56 -3.26
N LEU A 185 -9.91 0.82 -4.35
CA LEU A 185 -9.01 0.89 -5.49
C LEU A 185 -9.77 1.46 -6.69
N GLN A 186 -9.22 2.48 -7.33
CA GLN A 186 -9.85 3.16 -8.48
C GLN A 186 -8.83 3.31 -9.59
N ASN A 187 -9.13 2.78 -10.77
CA ASN A 187 -8.28 2.86 -11.94
C ASN A 187 -6.83 2.40 -11.64
N VAL A 188 -6.69 1.12 -11.29
CA VAL A 188 -5.40 0.53 -10.89
C VAL A 188 -5.00 -0.52 -11.90
N SER A 189 -3.75 -0.46 -12.36
CA SER A 189 -3.12 -1.48 -13.18
C SER A 189 -1.78 -1.93 -12.60
N PHE A 190 -1.49 -3.19 -12.77
CA PHE A 190 -0.26 -3.84 -12.35
C PHE A 190 0.20 -4.83 -13.42
N ALA A 191 1.49 -4.78 -13.75
CA ALA A 191 2.14 -5.75 -14.62
C ALA A 191 3.33 -6.39 -13.90
N LEU A 192 3.48 -7.69 -14.07
CA LEU A 192 4.61 -8.47 -13.60
C LEU A 192 5.21 -9.22 -14.79
N ASP A 193 6.48 -9.00 -15.05
CA ASP A 193 7.25 -9.71 -16.04
C ASP A 193 8.39 -10.49 -15.37
N MET A 194 8.48 -11.77 -15.66
CA MET A 194 9.54 -12.68 -15.21
C MET A 194 10.19 -13.31 -16.44
N PRO A 195 11.11 -12.62 -17.12
CA PRO A 195 11.66 -13.05 -18.43
C PRO A 195 12.36 -14.41 -18.37
N LEU A 196 13.02 -14.73 -17.25
CA LEU A 196 13.71 -16.01 -17.09
C LEU A 196 12.74 -17.19 -17.00
N ASP A 197 11.56 -16.97 -16.45
CA ASP A 197 10.50 -17.98 -16.36
C ASP A 197 9.56 -17.91 -17.58
N SER A 198 9.80 -16.97 -18.49
CA SER A 198 8.91 -16.66 -19.62
C SER A 198 7.48 -16.37 -19.18
N LEU A 199 7.30 -15.72 -18.01
CA LEU A 199 6.00 -15.44 -17.43
C LEU A 199 5.71 -13.95 -17.47
N SER A 200 4.53 -13.61 -17.97
CA SER A 200 3.99 -12.25 -17.91
C SER A 200 2.57 -12.28 -17.36
N LEU A 201 2.30 -11.43 -16.40
CA LEU A 201 0.99 -11.23 -15.79
C LEU A 201 0.66 -9.74 -15.79
N ALA A 202 -0.47 -9.37 -16.35
CA ALA A 202 -1.00 -8.02 -16.25
C ALA A 202 -2.43 -8.07 -15.71
N ALA A 203 -2.72 -7.18 -14.76
CA ALA A 203 -4.04 -7.04 -14.17
C ALA A 203 -4.42 -5.57 -14.13
N SER A 204 -5.66 -5.24 -14.45
CA SER A 204 -6.20 -3.90 -14.29
C SER A 204 -7.65 -3.97 -13.81
N LEU A 205 -8.08 -2.93 -13.13
CA LEU A 205 -9.46 -2.80 -12.64
C LEU A 205 -9.87 -1.33 -12.64
N ASP A 206 -11.14 -1.08 -12.90
CA ASP A 206 -11.69 0.26 -12.79
C ASP A 206 -12.03 0.59 -11.33
N ASN A 207 -12.70 -0.34 -10.63
CA ASN A 207 -13.00 -0.21 -9.21
C ASN A 207 -12.85 -1.55 -8.48
N ALA A 208 -12.28 -1.50 -7.27
CA ALA A 208 -12.40 -2.59 -6.31
C ALA A 208 -12.61 -2.05 -4.90
N ILE A 209 -13.43 -2.74 -4.15
CA ILE A 209 -13.80 -2.39 -2.79
C ILE A 209 -13.63 -3.62 -1.90
N LEU A 210 -12.98 -3.44 -0.75
CA LEU A 210 -12.92 -4.43 0.31
C LEU A 210 -13.37 -3.78 1.61
N ARG A 211 -14.24 -4.47 2.35
CA ARG A 211 -14.74 -4.02 3.65
C ARG A 211 -14.58 -5.11 4.70
N ASP A 212 -14.21 -4.68 5.90
CA ASP A 212 -14.12 -5.50 7.11
C ASP A 212 -13.27 -6.76 6.89
N GLY A 213 -12.04 -6.54 6.43
CA GLY A 213 -11.02 -7.57 6.25
C GLY A 213 -10.22 -7.84 7.52
N LEU A 214 -9.85 -9.08 7.72
CA LEU A 214 -8.94 -9.54 8.76
C LEU A 214 -7.91 -10.49 8.18
N ILE A 215 -6.64 -10.21 8.44
CA ILE A 215 -5.50 -11.08 8.14
C ILE A 215 -4.86 -11.44 9.49
N ASP A 216 -4.97 -12.68 9.89
CA ASP A 216 -4.36 -13.21 11.12
C ASP A 216 -3.26 -14.21 10.73
N LEU A 217 -2.03 -13.75 10.65
CA LEU A 217 -0.89 -14.57 10.25
C LEU A 217 -0.54 -15.62 11.29
N HIS A 218 -0.83 -15.35 12.58
CA HIS A 218 -0.62 -16.31 13.66
C HIS A 218 -1.51 -17.56 13.49
N LYS A 219 -2.76 -17.35 13.04
CA LYS A 219 -3.72 -18.45 12.84
C LYS A 219 -3.80 -18.91 11.39
N SER A 220 -3.04 -18.29 10.49
CA SER A 220 -3.20 -18.46 9.04
C SER A 220 -4.67 -18.34 8.63
N ALA A 221 -5.36 -17.33 9.18
CA ALA A 221 -6.77 -17.11 8.97
C ALA A 221 -7.01 -15.76 8.28
N TYR A 222 -7.88 -15.78 7.29
CA TYR A 222 -8.21 -14.63 6.47
C TYR A 222 -9.72 -14.51 6.38
N SER A 223 -10.26 -13.34 6.59
CA SER A 223 -11.68 -13.11 6.41
C SER A 223 -11.97 -11.71 5.85
N LEU A 224 -13.09 -11.57 5.19
CA LEU A 224 -13.64 -10.30 4.75
C LEU A 224 -15.17 -10.41 4.69
N GLN A 225 -15.84 -9.27 4.86
CA GLN A 225 -17.30 -9.23 4.76
C GLN A 225 -17.78 -8.85 3.37
N THR A 226 -17.09 -7.91 2.72
CA THR A 226 -17.47 -7.49 1.37
C THR A 226 -16.24 -7.38 0.49
N PHE A 227 -16.31 -7.97 -0.69
CA PHE A 227 -15.34 -7.75 -1.75
C PHE A 227 -16.07 -7.57 -3.07
N ARG A 228 -15.74 -6.50 -3.79
CA ARG A 228 -16.31 -6.21 -5.10
C ARG A 228 -15.20 -5.79 -6.06
N ILE A 229 -15.24 -6.33 -7.26
CA ILE A 229 -14.46 -5.86 -8.41
C ILE A 229 -15.43 -5.50 -9.51
N GLU A 230 -15.19 -4.37 -10.15
CA GLU A 230 -15.94 -3.89 -11.31
C GLU A 230 -14.96 -3.66 -12.47
N ASN A 231 -15.30 -4.25 -13.61
CA ASN A 231 -14.55 -4.13 -14.85
C ASN A 231 -13.06 -4.48 -14.71
N GLY A 232 -12.80 -5.66 -14.11
CA GLY A 232 -11.45 -6.20 -14.03
C GLY A 232 -11.00 -6.81 -15.35
N ARG A 233 -9.70 -6.78 -15.62
CA ARG A 233 -9.04 -7.44 -16.73
C ARG A 233 -7.79 -8.14 -16.23
N VAL A 234 -7.53 -9.33 -16.73
CA VAL A 234 -6.33 -10.10 -16.41
C VAL A 234 -5.79 -10.71 -17.67
N ARG A 235 -4.49 -10.57 -17.87
CA ARG A 235 -3.76 -11.24 -18.94
C ARG A 235 -2.63 -12.05 -18.32
N TYR A 236 -2.56 -13.30 -18.68
CA TYR A 236 -1.51 -14.23 -18.26
C TYR A 236 -0.90 -14.89 -19.50
N ASP A 237 0.43 -14.92 -19.55
CA ASP A 237 1.20 -15.55 -20.62
C ASP A 237 2.40 -16.26 -19.99
N ASN A 238 2.61 -17.53 -20.33
CA ASN A 238 3.74 -18.31 -19.84
C ASN A 238 4.83 -18.54 -20.91
N GLY A 239 4.83 -17.73 -21.97
CA GLY A 239 5.84 -17.77 -23.04
C GLY A 239 5.83 -19.00 -23.92
N LYS A 240 4.88 -19.92 -23.74
CA LYS A 240 4.75 -21.05 -24.64
C LYS A 240 4.25 -20.56 -26.01
N PRO A 241 4.76 -21.10 -27.12
CA PRO A 241 4.23 -20.73 -28.44
C PRO A 241 2.75 -21.09 -28.54
N LEU A 242 1.95 -20.18 -29.10
CA LEU A 242 0.56 -20.48 -29.44
C LEU A 242 0.53 -21.76 -30.32
N ALA A 243 -0.25 -22.73 -29.91
CA ALA A 243 -0.45 -23.91 -30.73
C ALA A 243 -0.98 -23.48 -32.12
N ALA A 244 -0.44 -24.07 -33.19
CA ALA A 244 -0.84 -23.72 -34.58
C ALA A 244 -2.35 -23.91 -34.80
N ASP A 245 -3.00 -24.78 -34.03
CA ASP A 245 -4.45 -25.03 -33.99
C ASP A 245 -5.23 -24.16 -33.00
N SER A 246 -4.61 -23.16 -32.35
CA SER A 246 -5.26 -22.31 -31.39
C SER A 246 -6.29 -21.32 -32.01
N LEU A 247 -6.46 -21.36 -33.31
CA LEU A 247 -7.64 -20.84 -34.02
C LEU A 247 -8.87 -21.74 -33.84
N SER A 248 -8.72 -22.94 -33.31
CA SER A 248 -9.82 -23.81 -32.90
C SER A 248 -10.27 -23.45 -31.50
N SER A 249 -11.52 -23.10 -31.37
CA SER A 249 -12.29 -22.76 -30.15
C SER A 249 -11.84 -23.56 -28.91
N GLY A 250 -11.23 -22.91 -27.95
CA GLY A 250 -10.89 -23.50 -26.66
C GLY A 250 -10.05 -22.60 -25.77
N LEU A 251 -10.15 -22.81 -24.47
CA LEU A 251 -9.34 -22.12 -23.47
C LEU A 251 -7.89 -22.58 -23.58
N ASP A 252 -6.98 -21.65 -23.84
CA ASP A 252 -5.55 -21.90 -23.77
C ASP A 252 -5.02 -21.50 -22.38
N PRO A 253 -4.69 -22.46 -21.50
CA PRO A 253 -4.20 -22.14 -20.17
C PRO A 253 -2.81 -21.48 -20.15
N SER A 254 -2.12 -21.44 -21.28
CA SER A 254 -0.83 -20.77 -21.43
C SER A 254 -0.98 -19.29 -21.78
N HIS A 255 -2.11 -18.89 -22.34
CA HIS A 255 -2.40 -17.54 -22.83
C HIS A 255 -3.82 -17.14 -22.44
N ILE A 256 -4.03 -16.84 -21.16
CA ILE A 256 -5.34 -16.46 -20.63
C ILE A 256 -5.52 -14.94 -20.77
N ALA A 257 -6.64 -14.51 -21.31
CA ALA A 257 -7.02 -13.10 -21.37
C ALA A 257 -8.48 -12.94 -20.95
N LEU A 258 -8.67 -12.49 -19.70
CA LEU A 258 -9.97 -12.26 -19.11
C LEU A 258 -10.32 -10.78 -19.18
N THR A 259 -11.55 -10.50 -19.52
CA THR A 259 -12.14 -9.16 -19.56
C THR A 259 -13.50 -9.15 -18.85
N ASP A 260 -14.02 -7.96 -18.62
CA ASP A 260 -15.34 -7.76 -17.99
C ASP A 260 -15.48 -8.51 -16.65
N ILE A 261 -14.36 -8.66 -15.91
CA ILE A 261 -14.38 -9.37 -14.65
C ILE A 261 -15.17 -8.55 -13.64
N GLY A 262 -16.29 -9.11 -13.21
CA GLY A 262 -17.11 -8.60 -12.12
C GLY A 262 -17.23 -9.65 -11.02
N VAL A 263 -16.84 -9.28 -9.81
CA VAL A 263 -16.90 -10.16 -8.64
C VAL A 263 -17.61 -9.45 -7.51
N LYS A 264 -18.55 -10.14 -6.86
CA LYS A 264 -19.16 -9.67 -5.62
C LYS A 264 -19.23 -10.83 -4.64
N LEU A 265 -18.43 -10.70 -3.58
CA LEU A 265 -18.42 -11.59 -2.43
C LEU A 265 -19.11 -10.88 -1.26
N ASP A 266 -20.07 -11.55 -0.64
CA ASP A 266 -20.74 -11.03 0.58
C ASP A 266 -20.07 -11.56 1.84
N SER A 267 -19.27 -12.60 1.74
CA SER A 267 -18.46 -13.12 2.85
C SER A 267 -17.38 -14.06 2.31
N LEU A 268 -16.19 -13.92 2.86
CA LEU A 268 -15.10 -14.89 2.67
C LEU A 268 -14.46 -15.17 4.03
N TYR A 269 -14.25 -16.43 4.32
CA TYR A 269 -13.41 -16.90 5.42
C TYR A 269 -12.53 -18.03 4.93
N TYR A 270 -11.25 -17.95 5.23
CA TYR A 270 -10.28 -19.01 5.02
C TYR A 270 -9.41 -19.17 6.27
N GLY A 271 -9.37 -20.35 6.83
CA GLY A 271 -8.54 -20.62 8.01
C GLY A 271 -8.35 -22.11 8.24
N GLY A 272 -7.09 -22.55 8.33
CA GLY A 272 -6.73 -23.94 8.45
C GLY A 272 -7.23 -24.78 7.26
N ARG A 273 -8.15 -25.72 7.52
CA ARG A 273 -8.79 -26.55 6.47
C ARG A 273 -10.19 -26.07 6.10
N ASN A 274 -10.63 -24.98 6.68
CA ASN A 274 -11.99 -24.48 6.47
C ASN A 274 -11.98 -23.28 5.53
N MET A 275 -12.80 -23.35 4.49
CA MET A 275 -13.08 -22.23 3.60
C MET A 275 -14.59 -22.02 3.54
N LYS A 276 -15.04 -20.77 3.67
CA LYS A 276 -16.42 -20.37 3.46
C LYS A 276 -16.42 -19.15 2.56
N ALA A 277 -17.18 -19.19 1.47
CA ALA A 277 -17.35 -18.06 0.57
C ALA A 277 -18.82 -17.97 0.15
N ILE A 278 -19.35 -16.76 0.07
CA ILE A 278 -20.67 -16.46 -0.49
C ILE A 278 -20.44 -15.51 -1.65
N ILE A 279 -20.69 -16.00 -2.85
CA ILE A 279 -20.51 -15.28 -4.10
C ILE A 279 -21.90 -14.85 -4.57
N SER A 280 -22.18 -13.55 -4.56
CA SER A 280 -23.45 -12.98 -5.05
C SER A 280 -23.42 -12.70 -6.54
N GLN A 281 -22.23 -12.48 -7.09
CA GLN A 281 -22.03 -12.25 -8.52
C GLN A 281 -20.62 -12.65 -8.92
N PHE A 282 -20.54 -13.38 -10.04
CA PHE A 282 -19.31 -13.65 -10.73
C PHE A 282 -19.55 -13.64 -12.23
N VAL A 283 -18.91 -12.72 -12.94
CA VAL A 283 -19.00 -12.59 -14.39
C VAL A 283 -17.60 -12.43 -14.96
N LEU A 284 -17.37 -12.97 -16.14
CA LEU A 284 -16.12 -12.77 -16.88
C LEU A 284 -16.29 -13.18 -18.35
N LYS A 285 -15.44 -12.65 -19.21
CA LYS A 285 -15.25 -13.09 -20.58
C LYS A 285 -13.81 -13.47 -20.81
N GLU A 286 -13.59 -14.55 -21.52
CA GLU A 286 -12.27 -15.01 -21.95
C GLU A 286 -12.16 -14.86 -23.48
N ARG A 287 -10.97 -14.55 -23.97
CA ARG A 287 -10.69 -14.28 -25.39
C ARG A 287 -11.10 -15.43 -26.33
N SER A 288 -11.07 -16.68 -25.87
CA SER A 288 -11.48 -17.85 -26.65
C SER A 288 -13.00 -17.94 -26.90
N GLY A 289 -13.79 -17.05 -26.29
CA GLY A 289 -15.24 -17.05 -26.38
C GLY A 289 -15.95 -17.71 -25.18
N VAL A 290 -15.19 -18.20 -24.19
CA VAL A 290 -15.77 -18.63 -22.92
C VAL A 290 -16.29 -17.42 -22.17
N GLU A 291 -17.56 -17.44 -21.80
CA GLU A 291 -18.22 -16.37 -21.08
C GLU A 291 -18.99 -16.94 -19.89
N ILE A 292 -18.82 -16.33 -18.73
CA ILE A 292 -19.66 -16.55 -17.56
C ILE A 292 -20.52 -15.28 -17.42
N VAL A 293 -21.78 -15.39 -17.79
CA VAL A 293 -22.73 -14.27 -17.77
C VAL A 293 -23.19 -13.98 -16.35
N SER A 294 -23.38 -15.04 -15.56
CA SER A 294 -23.76 -14.92 -14.14
C SER A 294 -23.49 -16.24 -13.44
N ALA A 295 -22.77 -16.17 -12.33
CA ALA A 295 -22.63 -17.28 -11.41
C ALA A 295 -22.82 -16.77 -9.98
N THR A 296 -23.58 -17.53 -9.20
CA THR A 296 -23.78 -17.27 -7.76
C THR A 296 -23.59 -18.59 -7.02
N GLY A 297 -23.15 -18.53 -5.78
CA GLY A 297 -22.96 -19.75 -5.02
C GLY A 297 -22.40 -19.52 -3.64
N GLY A 298 -22.49 -20.57 -2.83
CA GLY A 298 -21.89 -20.63 -1.51
C GLY A 298 -20.97 -21.82 -1.39
N TRP A 299 -19.75 -21.60 -0.93
CA TRP A 299 -18.82 -22.64 -0.56
C TRP A 299 -18.78 -22.77 0.96
N PHE A 300 -19.10 -23.96 1.46
CA PHE A 300 -19.07 -24.27 2.88
C PHE A 300 -18.13 -25.46 3.15
N PRO A 301 -17.49 -25.53 4.31
CA PRO A 301 -16.55 -26.60 4.61
C PRO A 301 -17.23 -27.97 4.54
N MET A 302 -16.71 -28.80 3.68
CA MET A 302 -16.81 -30.26 3.53
C MET A 302 -18.19 -30.94 3.44
N THR A 303 -19.32 -30.29 3.50
CA THR A 303 -20.60 -31.03 3.46
C THR A 303 -21.52 -30.70 2.31
N ARG A 304 -21.46 -29.53 1.69
CA ARG A 304 -22.31 -29.20 0.52
C ARG A 304 -21.73 -28.03 -0.28
N CYS A 305 -21.48 -28.27 -1.55
CA CYS A 305 -21.23 -27.24 -2.54
C CYS A 305 -22.55 -26.99 -3.32
N CYS A 306 -23.09 -25.78 -3.26
CA CYS A 306 -24.23 -25.41 -4.11
C CYS A 306 -23.74 -24.32 -5.07
N VAL A 307 -23.60 -24.64 -6.34
CA VAL A 307 -23.31 -23.70 -7.42
C VAL A 307 -24.53 -23.64 -8.32
N CYS A 308 -25.09 -22.47 -8.50
CA CYS A 308 -26.10 -22.21 -9.52
C CYS A 308 -25.43 -21.44 -10.68
N LEU A 309 -25.36 -22.07 -11.84
CA LEU A 309 -24.93 -21.44 -13.10
C LEU A 309 -26.21 -21.13 -13.90
N HIS A 310 -26.36 -19.89 -14.32
CA HIS A 310 -27.38 -19.43 -15.27
C HIS A 310 -26.71 -18.81 -16.48
#